data_21299c940822ea959b3b95354b3a4617
#
_entry.id   21299c940822ea959b3b95354b3a4617
#
_cell.length_a   1.000
_cell.length_b   1.000
_cell.length_c   1.000
_cell.angle_alpha   90.00
_cell.angle_beta   90.00
_cell.angle_gamma   90.00
#
_symmetry.space_group_name_H-M   'P 1'
#
loop_
_entity.id
_entity.type
_entity.pdbx_description
1 polymer ?
#
loop_
_entity_poly.entity_id
_entity_poly.type
_entity_poly.pdbx_seq_one_letter_code
_entity_poly.pdbx_strand_id
1 'polypeptide(L)'
;KIKKPIKLGMITDLHQDVMHDGPVRLKAFLDAMKEEKPDALVQLGDFAYPTKKNEAVTKAFEKAHSRTLHVLGNHEIDGGHSFDAVAKLWGMKGRYYTENVNGLDLVVLDGNEKPKNHKGGYPAHIGEKQLEWLAEQLKTLKGPILVICHQPLAGPSSIDNAGEVQALLNSAADKVLLAVNGHTHIDHVARVGKISYLHVNSASYKWVGGSYRNKSYPAEVH
;
A
#
# COMPACT_ATOMS: atom_id res chain seq x y z
N LYS A 1 21.31 6.14 10.44
CA LYS A 1 21.30 7.33 9.56
C LYS A 1 21.37 6.89 8.12
N ILE A 2 20.52 7.41 7.26
CA ILE A 2 20.57 7.22 5.79
C ILE A 2 21.89 7.85 5.29
N LYS A 3 22.69 7.05 4.58
CA LYS A 3 24.00 7.50 4.06
C LYS A 3 23.94 7.97 2.61
N LYS A 4 22.93 7.57 1.87
CA LYS A 4 22.70 7.93 0.46
C LYS A 4 21.17 8.01 0.23
N PRO A 5 20.71 8.70 -0.83
CA PRO A 5 19.31 8.66 -1.21
C PRO A 5 18.82 7.23 -1.36
N ILE A 6 17.59 6.95 -0.90
CA ILE A 6 16.93 5.65 -1.02
C ILE A 6 15.85 5.78 -2.09
N LYS A 7 15.86 4.86 -3.05
CA LYS A 7 14.84 4.74 -4.09
C LYS A 7 13.93 3.57 -3.78
N LEU A 8 12.63 3.79 -3.79
CA LEU A 8 11.61 2.75 -3.70
C LEU A 8 10.79 2.76 -4.98
N GLY A 9 10.74 1.63 -5.68
CA GLY A 9 9.82 1.44 -6.79
C GLY A 9 8.46 1.01 -6.24
N MET A 10 7.42 1.83 -6.45
CA MET A 10 6.09 1.55 -5.91
C MET A 10 5.08 1.36 -7.04
N ILE A 11 4.22 0.35 -6.91
CA ILE A 11 3.08 0.08 -7.78
C ILE A 11 1.87 -0.23 -6.91
N THR A 12 0.68 0.19 -7.33
CA THR A 12 -0.55 -0.07 -6.60
C THR A 12 -1.72 -0.34 -7.54
N ASP A 13 -2.71 -1.04 -7.04
CA ASP A 13 -4.01 -1.18 -7.72
C ASP A 13 -3.87 -1.70 -9.16
N LEU A 14 -3.07 -2.75 -9.35
CA LEU A 14 -2.92 -3.42 -10.66
C LEU A 14 -4.22 -4.09 -11.09
N HIS A 15 -4.99 -4.59 -10.11
CA HIS A 15 -6.28 -5.25 -10.35
C HIS A 15 -6.22 -6.33 -11.44
N GLN A 16 -5.21 -7.20 -11.38
CA GLN A 16 -4.93 -8.23 -12.38
C GLN A 16 -6.18 -9.02 -12.78
N ASP A 17 -7.09 -9.27 -11.85
CA ASP A 17 -8.26 -10.13 -12.10
C ASP A 17 -9.40 -9.42 -12.84
N VAL A 18 -9.39 -8.11 -12.90
CA VAL A 18 -10.40 -7.30 -13.60
C VAL A 18 -9.84 -6.52 -14.79
N MET A 19 -8.50 -6.52 -14.92
CA MET A 19 -7.79 -5.90 -16.05
C MET A 19 -7.54 -6.92 -17.14
N HIS A 20 -7.61 -6.49 -18.41
CA HIS A 20 -7.25 -7.33 -19.55
C HIS A 20 -5.75 -7.26 -19.90
N ASP A 21 -5.06 -6.21 -19.47
CA ASP A 21 -3.68 -5.88 -19.82
C ASP A 21 -2.73 -5.77 -18.60
N GLY A 22 -3.15 -6.27 -17.43
CA GLY A 22 -2.36 -6.23 -16.20
C GLY A 22 -0.90 -6.69 -16.37
N PRO A 23 -0.61 -7.82 -17.06
CA PRO A 23 0.77 -8.25 -17.29
C PRO A 23 1.60 -7.26 -18.10
N VAL A 24 0.98 -6.54 -19.06
CA VAL A 24 1.66 -5.51 -19.87
C VAL A 24 2.01 -4.30 -19.03
N ARG A 25 1.07 -3.85 -18.17
CA ARG A 25 1.29 -2.74 -17.23
C ARG A 25 2.36 -3.06 -16.20
N LEU A 26 2.29 -4.26 -15.62
CA LEU A 26 3.33 -4.72 -14.70
C LEU A 26 4.70 -4.76 -15.40
N LYS A 27 4.75 -5.29 -16.64
CA LYS A 27 6.01 -5.32 -17.41
C LYS A 27 6.58 -3.92 -17.62
N ALA A 28 5.75 -2.95 -17.99
CA ALA A 28 6.18 -1.57 -18.19
C ALA A 28 6.78 -0.96 -16.90
N PHE A 29 6.12 -1.18 -15.76
CA PHE A 29 6.65 -0.79 -14.45
C PHE A 29 8.00 -1.46 -14.16
N LEU A 30 8.09 -2.78 -14.32
CA LEU A 30 9.31 -3.52 -14.02
C LEU A 30 10.48 -3.14 -14.94
N ASP A 31 10.21 -2.85 -16.22
CA ASP A 31 11.25 -2.37 -17.15
C ASP A 31 11.77 -0.99 -16.73
N ALA A 32 10.89 -0.07 -16.32
CA ALA A 32 11.31 1.21 -15.76
C ALA A 32 12.16 1.03 -14.48
N MET A 33 11.78 0.07 -13.62
CA MET A 33 12.54 -0.19 -12.38
C MET A 33 13.93 -0.79 -12.63
N LYS A 34 14.15 -1.51 -13.73
CA LYS A 34 15.49 -1.96 -14.14
C LYS A 34 16.42 -0.80 -14.42
N GLU A 35 15.91 0.26 -15.05
CA GLU A 35 16.69 1.47 -15.35
C GLU A 35 16.90 2.32 -14.08
N GLU A 36 15.86 2.47 -13.27
CA GLU A 36 15.88 3.27 -12.04
C GLU A 36 16.71 2.65 -10.91
N LYS A 37 16.87 1.32 -10.90
CA LYS A 37 17.63 0.55 -9.89
C LYS A 37 17.24 0.91 -8.46
N PRO A 38 15.98 0.69 -8.06
CA PRO A 38 15.52 0.99 -6.71
C PRO A 38 16.23 0.11 -5.67
N ASP A 39 16.21 0.52 -4.41
CA ASP A 39 16.70 -0.26 -3.27
C ASP A 39 15.69 -1.34 -2.82
N ALA A 40 14.41 -1.19 -3.18
CA ALA A 40 13.34 -2.17 -3.01
C ALA A 40 12.18 -1.90 -3.96
N LEU A 41 11.37 -2.93 -4.23
CA LEU A 41 10.05 -2.81 -4.88
C LEU A 41 8.97 -3.01 -3.83
N VAL A 42 7.90 -2.22 -3.91
CA VAL A 42 6.76 -2.29 -3.01
C VAL A 42 5.49 -2.29 -3.85
N GLN A 43 4.64 -3.31 -3.70
CA GLN A 43 3.26 -3.23 -4.15
C GLN A 43 2.38 -2.81 -2.98
N LEU A 44 1.48 -1.84 -3.22
CA LEU A 44 0.72 -1.16 -2.19
C LEU A 44 -0.71 -1.73 -2.00
N GLY A 45 -1.00 -2.92 -2.53
CA GLY A 45 -2.30 -3.59 -2.43
C GLY A 45 -3.12 -3.57 -3.72
N ASP A 46 -4.22 -4.31 -3.70
CA ASP A 46 -5.13 -4.51 -4.83
C ASP A 46 -4.41 -4.97 -6.11
N PHE A 47 -3.50 -5.93 -5.93
CA PHE A 47 -2.60 -6.37 -6.98
C PHE A 47 -3.17 -7.57 -7.76
N ALA A 48 -3.47 -8.67 -7.09
CA ALA A 48 -4.00 -9.89 -7.70
C ALA A 48 -4.58 -10.85 -6.66
N TYR A 49 -5.61 -11.61 -7.02
CA TYR A 49 -6.14 -12.67 -6.16
C TYR A 49 -5.12 -13.80 -5.93
N PRO A 50 -5.13 -14.45 -4.76
CA PRO A 50 -4.21 -15.54 -4.42
C PRO A 50 -4.57 -16.83 -5.14
N THR A 51 -4.62 -16.81 -6.47
CA THR A 51 -5.02 -17.94 -7.31
C THR A 51 -3.87 -18.39 -8.22
N LYS A 52 -3.90 -19.67 -8.60
CA LYS A 52 -2.93 -20.24 -9.54
C LYS A 52 -2.89 -19.49 -10.88
N LYS A 53 -4.02 -18.92 -11.31
CA LYS A 53 -4.13 -18.12 -12.53
C LYS A 53 -3.18 -16.91 -12.52
N ASN A 54 -2.97 -16.32 -11.35
CA ASN A 54 -2.17 -15.11 -11.17
C ASN A 54 -0.71 -15.40 -10.80
N GLU A 55 -0.33 -16.65 -10.66
CA GLU A 55 1.01 -17.03 -10.22
C GLU A 55 2.13 -16.46 -11.10
N ALA A 56 1.91 -16.35 -12.40
CA ALA A 56 2.88 -15.78 -13.32
C ALA A 56 3.12 -14.28 -13.05
N VAL A 57 2.06 -13.53 -12.73
CA VAL A 57 2.10 -12.10 -12.45
C VAL A 57 2.75 -11.83 -11.09
N THR A 58 2.35 -12.56 -10.05
CA THR A 58 2.93 -12.44 -8.71
C THR A 58 4.42 -12.81 -8.73
N LYS A 59 4.79 -13.91 -9.35
CA LYS A 59 6.19 -14.34 -9.52
C LYS A 59 7.02 -13.37 -10.35
N ALA A 60 6.44 -12.71 -11.36
CA ALA A 60 7.15 -11.70 -12.14
C ALA A 60 7.57 -10.52 -11.25
N PHE A 61 6.68 -10.04 -10.37
CA PHE A 61 7.01 -9.00 -9.41
C PHE A 61 8.06 -9.47 -8.40
N GLU A 62 7.86 -10.63 -7.77
CA GLU A 62 8.77 -11.17 -6.75
C GLU A 62 10.19 -11.39 -7.28
N LYS A 63 10.33 -11.86 -8.53
CA LYS A 63 11.63 -12.14 -9.14
C LYS A 63 12.34 -10.90 -9.68
N ALA A 64 11.63 -9.78 -9.82
CA ALA A 64 12.18 -8.57 -10.42
C ALA A 64 13.22 -7.88 -9.52
N HIS A 65 13.19 -8.13 -8.22
CA HIS A 65 14.12 -7.55 -7.27
C HIS A 65 14.37 -8.50 -6.09
N SER A 66 15.58 -8.44 -5.52
CA SER A 66 15.93 -9.25 -4.34
C SER A 66 15.21 -8.84 -3.06
N ARG A 67 14.59 -7.65 -3.05
CA ARG A 67 13.79 -7.12 -1.94
C ARG A 67 12.47 -6.61 -2.48
N THR A 68 11.43 -7.40 -2.31
CA THR A 68 10.05 -7.07 -2.64
C THR A 68 9.22 -7.02 -1.36
N LEU A 69 8.32 -6.07 -1.27
CA LEU A 69 7.44 -5.86 -0.12
C LEU A 69 5.99 -5.80 -0.60
N HIS A 70 5.10 -6.28 0.24
CA HIS A 70 3.70 -6.46 -0.08
C HIS A 70 2.82 -5.80 0.96
N VAL A 71 1.79 -5.11 0.52
CA VAL A 71 0.73 -4.51 1.34
C VAL A 71 -0.58 -5.18 0.95
N LEU A 72 -1.41 -5.48 1.93
CA LEU A 72 -2.74 -6.06 1.68
C LEU A 72 -3.72 -4.99 1.27
N GLY A 73 -4.29 -5.11 0.08
CA GLY A 73 -5.44 -4.33 -0.36
C GLY A 73 -6.75 -5.02 0.00
N ASN A 74 -7.87 -4.38 -0.27
CA ASN A 74 -9.18 -4.94 0.05
C ASN A 74 -9.69 -5.93 -1.01
N HIS A 75 -9.22 -5.80 -2.25
CA HIS A 75 -9.65 -6.68 -3.34
C HIS A 75 -8.93 -8.04 -3.37
N GLU A 76 -7.83 -8.26 -2.64
CA GLU A 76 -7.19 -9.57 -2.54
C GLU A 76 -8.09 -10.66 -1.97
N ILE A 77 -9.14 -10.30 -1.23
CA ILE A 77 -10.12 -11.26 -0.67
C ILE A 77 -11.36 -11.48 -1.54
N ASP A 78 -11.47 -10.81 -2.66
CA ASP A 78 -12.58 -11.03 -3.59
C ASP A 78 -12.61 -12.48 -4.08
N GLY A 79 -13.81 -13.00 -4.32
CA GLY A 79 -13.98 -14.41 -4.65
C GLY A 79 -13.88 -15.37 -3.45
N GLY A 80 -13.92 -14.86 -2.21
CA GLY A 80 -13.95 -15.67 -0.99
C GLY A 80 -12.56 -16.06 -0.46
N HIS A 81 -11.52 -15.38 -0.91
CA HIS A 81 -10.17 -15.56 -0.39
C HIS A 81 -10.00 -14.98 1.02
N SER A 82 -8.96 -15.39 1.73
CA SER A 82 -8.62 -14.84 3.04
C SER A 82 -7.29 -14.08 2.99
N PHE A 83 -7.16 -13.06 3.83
CA PHE A 83 -5.89 -12.35 3.97
C PHE A 83 -4.72 -13.26 4.38
N ASP A 84 -4.98 -14.31 5.14
CA ASP A 84 -3.94 -15.28 5.51
C ASP A 84 -3.45 -16.07 4.29
N ALA A 85 -4.35 -16.42 3.35
CA ALA A 85 -3.97 -17.06 2.10
C ALA A 85 -3.11 -16.13 1.22
N VAL A 86 -3.48 -14.84 1.16
CA VAL A 86 -2.69 -13.82 0.45
C VAL A 86 -1.33 -13.66 1.09
N ALA A 87 -1.28 -13.43 2.41
CA ALA A 87 -0.02 -13.26 3.14
C ALA A 87 0.92 -14.46 2.95
N LYS A 88 0.37 -15.68 2.97
CA LYS A 88 1.14 -16.90 2.70
C LYS A 88 1.68 -16.96 1.28
N LEU A 89 0.84 -16.64 0.26
CA LEU A 89 1.24 -16.62 -1.15
C LEU A 89 2.42 -15.68 -1.38
N TRP A 90 2.38 -14.50 -0.77
CA TRP A 90 3.38 -13.45 -0.95
C TRP A 90 4.56 -13.57 0.02
N GLY A 91 4.61 -14.61 0.85
CA GLY A 91 5.67 -14.80 1.83
C GLY A 91 5.78 -13.68 2.86
N MET A 92 4.65 -13.01 3.16
CA MET A 92 4.62 -11.90 4.12
C MET A 92 4.92 -12.39 5.54
N LYS A 93 5.62 -11.56 6.32
CA LYS A 93 5.91 -11.83 7.75
C LYS A 93 4.65 -11.76 8.64
N GLY A 94 3.60 -11.08 8.15
CA GLY A 94 2.33 -10.86 8.82
C GLY A 94 1.48 -9.92 7.99
N ARG A 95 0.26 -9.62 8.45
CA ARG A 95 -0.63 -8.66 7.81
C ARG A 95 -0.13 -7.22 7.94
N TYR A 96 0.57 -6.94 9.04
CA TYR A 96 1.31 -5.69 9.28
C TYR A 96 2.69 -6.03 9.85
N TYR A 97 3.69 -5.28 9.51
CA TYR A 97 5.08 -5.59 9.85
C TYR A 97 6.00 -4.39 9.64
N THR A 98 7.26 -4.51 10.07
CA THR A 98 8.32 -3.56 9.76
C THR A 98 9.39 -4.19 8.87
N GLU A 99 10.00 -3.40 8.02
CA GLU A 99 11.17 -3.77 7.22
C GLU A 99 12.16 -2.60 7.18
N ASN A 100 13.47 -2.89 7.14
CA ASN A 100 14.48 -1.84 7.02
C ASN A 100 15.14 -1.88 5.65
N VAL A 101 15.06 -0.77 4.92
CA VAL A 101 15.70 -0.59 3.62
C VAL A 101 16.79 0.45 3.76
N ASN A 102 18.04 0.00 3.88
CA ASN A 102 19.23 0.85 3.91
C ASN A 102 19.19 1.99 4.96
N GLY A 103 18.53 1.75 6.10
CA GLY A 103 18.38 2.70 7.20
C GLY A 103 17.06 3.49 7.19
N LEU A 104 16.19 3.26 6.23
CA LEU A 104 14.79 3.69 6.25
C LEU A 104 13.93 2.57 6.82
N ASP A 105 13.21 2.84 7.88
CA ASP A 105 12.25 1.90 8.46
C ASP A 105 10.90 2.04 7.75
N LEU A 106 10.46 0.97 7.12
CA LEU A 106 9.13 0.87 6.49
C LEU A 106 8.19 0.23 7.51
N VAL A 107 7.13 0.92 7.88
CA VAL A 107 6.05 0.43 8.74
C VAL A 107 4.85 0.16 7.85
N VAL A 108 4.60 -1.11 7.56
CA VAL A 108 3.46 -1.56 6.75
C VAL A 108 2.29 -1.84 7.66
N LEU A 109 1.15 -1.24 7.36
CA LEU A 109 -0.12 -1.38 8.07
C LEU A 109 -1.15 -2.14 7.22
N ASP A 110 -2.07 -2.78 7.88
CA ASP A 110 -3.22 -3.45 7.29
C ASP A 110 -4.50 -2.69 7.66
N GLY A 111 -5.08 -1.99 6.69
CA GLY A 111 -6.32 -1.24 6.86
C GLY A 111 -7.60 -2.09 6.74
N ASN A 112 -7.49 -3.44 6.64
CA ASN A 112 -8.61 -4.33 6.35
C ASN A 112 -9.20 -5.00 7.60
N GLU A 113 -9.01 -4.43 8.78
CA GLU A 113 -9.65 -4.95 9.99
C GLU A 113 -11.11 -4.47 10.09
N LYS A 114 -11.96 -5.31 10.68
CA LYS A 114 -13.38 -5.02 10.85
C LYS A 114 -13.61 -4.34 12.20
N PRO A 115 -14.18 -3.13 12.25
CA PRO A 115 -14.63 -2.56 13.51
C PRO A 115 -15.81 -3.36 14.08
N LYS A 116 -16.04 -3.27 15.39
CA LYS A 116 -17.13 -4.01 16.08
C LYS A 116 -18.51 -3.78 15.46
N ASN A 117 -18.75 -2.60 14.89
CA ASN A 117 -20.03 -2.19 14.30
C ASN A 117 -19.99 -2.21 12.75
N HIS A 118 -19.17 -3.07 12.14
CA HIS A 118 -19.06 -3.15 10.69
C HIS A 118 -20.40 -3.52 10.04
N LYS A 119 -20.88 -2.64 9.14
CA LYS A 119 -22.20 -2.78 8.50
C LYS A 119 -22.16 -3.44 7.11
N GLY A 120 -21.04 -4.06 6.75
CA GLY A 120 -20.84 -4.68 5.43
C GLY A 120 -20.01 -3.81 4.48
N GLY A 121 -19.70 -4.36 3.31
CA GLY A 121 -18.71 -3.77 2.39
C GLY A 121 -17.27 -4.15 2.77
N TYR A 122 -16.32 -3.50 2.14
CA TYR A 122 -14.92 -3.65 2.51
C TYR A 122 -14.64 -2.99 3.86
N PRO A 123 -13.93 -3.66 4.77
CA PRO A 123 -13.47 -3.01 5.98
C PRO A 123 -12.41 -1.95 5.67
N ALA A 124 -12.45 -0.87 6.42
CA ALA A 124 -11.48 0.21 6.33
C ALA A 124 -11.16 0.70 7.75
N HIS A 125 -10.40 -0.10 8.49
CA HIS A 125 -10.16 0.12 9.91
C HIS A 125 -8.84 -0.49 10.35
N ILE A 126 -8.19 0.12 11.32
CA ILE A 126 -7.02 -0.43 12.04
C ILE A 126 -7.44 -0.76 13.46
N GLY A 127 -7.40 -2.03 13.83
CA GLY A 127 -7.85 -2.51 15.14
C GLY A 127 -6.91 -2.15 16.29
N GLU A 128 -7.42 -2.27 17.51
CA GLU A 128 -6.74 -1.89 18.74
C GLU A 128 -5.34 -2.51 18.89
N LYS A 129 -5.22 -3.81 18.62
CA LYS A 129 -3.92 -4.52 18.70
C LYS A 129 -2.88 -3.97 17.71
N GLN A 130 -3.31 -3.59 16.52
CA GLN A 130 -2.42 -3.00 15.53
C GLN A 130 -2.05 -1.56 15.91
N LEU A 131 -2.98 -0.79 16.50
CA LEU A 131 -2.69 0.56 17.03
C LEU A 131 -1.67 0.49 18.17
N GLU A 132 -1.81 -0.44 19.10
CA GLU A 132 -0.83 -0.69 20.17
C GLU A 132 0.53 -1.07 19.60
N TRP A 133 0.56 -1.98 18.64
CA TRP A 133 1.77 -2.37 17.94
C TRP A 133 2.42 -1.17 17.20
N LEU A 134 1.63 -0.37 16.49
CA LEU A 134 2.12 0.84 15.82
C LEU A 134 2.75 1.82 16.83
N ALA A 135 2.08 2.07 17.94
CA ALA A 135 2.60 2.93 18.99
C ALA A 135 3.96 2.44 19.52
N GLU A 136 4.12 1.13 19.73
CA GLU A 136 5.40 0.54 20.15
C GLU A 136 6.48 0.64 19.05
N GLN A 137 6.12 0.43 17.76
CA GLN A 137 7.07 0.62 16.67
C GLN A 137 7.53 2.09 16.61
N LEU A 138 6.60 3.03 16.67
CA LEU A 138 6.93 4.46 16.67
C LEU A 138 7.80 4.88 17.86
N LYS A 139 7.71 4.19 19.00
CA LYS A 139 8.56 4.44 20.16
C LYS A 139 9.96 3.86 19.98
N THR A 140 10.06 2.63 19.47
CA THR A 140 11.32 1.84 19.47
C THR A 140 12.19 2.08 18.25
N LEU A 141 11.60 2.31 17.07
CA LEU A 141 12.33 2.60 15.84
C LEU A 141 13.06 3.94 15.96
N LYS A 142 14.31 3.94 15.52
CA LYS A 142 15.16 5.15 15.56
C LYS A 142 14.94 6.08 14.37
N GLY A 143 14.19 5.59 13.34
CA GLY A 143 13.84 6.32 12.12
C GLY A 143 15.01 6.73 11.25
N PRO A 144 14.79 7.32 10.08
CA PRO A 144 13.50 7.81 9.56
C PRO A 144 12.52 6.68 9.22
N ILE A 145 11.24 6.99 9.29
CA ILE A 145 10.13 6.04 9.10
C ILE A 145 9.28 6.47 7.90
N LEU A 146 8.96 5.52 7.03
CA LEU A 146 7.93 5.62 6.02
C LEU A 146 6.78 4.68 6.41
N VAL A 147 5.57 5.23 6.54
CA VAL A 147 4.37 4.43 6.84
C VAL A 147 3.66 4.08 5.54
N ILE A 148 3.25 2.83 5.38
CA ILE A 148 2.59 2.34 4.18
C ILE A 148 1.30 1.60 4.59
N CYS A 149 0.19 1.94 3.96
CA CYS A 149 -1.09 1.25 4.10
C CYS A 149 -1.78 1.27 2.74
N HIS A 150 -2.58 0.25 2.40
CA HIS A 150 -3.34 0.32 1.15
C HIS A 150 -4.42 1.39 1.23
N GLN A 151 -5.30 1.30 2.25
CA GLN A 151 -6.32 2.33 2.46
C GLN A 151 -5.68 3.62 3.02
N PRO A 152 -6.18 4.79 2.59
CA PRO A 152 -5.66 6.08 3.06
C PRO A 152 -5.77 6.27 4.56
N LEU A 153 -4.72 6.82 5.16
CA LEU A 153 -4.70 7.25 6.56
C LEU A 153 -5.12 8.72 6.72
N ALA A 154 -5.29 9.43 5.61
CA ALA A 154 -5.84 10.80 5.54
C ALA A 154 -6.32 11.11 4.12
N GLY A 155 -7.19 12.09 3.98
CA GLY A 155 -7.74 12.50 2.67
C GLY A 155 -8.96 11.69 2.25
N PRO A 156 -9.26 11.63 0.94
CA PRO A 156 -10.41 10.91 0.42
C PRO A 156 -10.38 9.42 0.79
N SER A 157 -11.53 8.85 1.09
CA SER A 157 -11.72 7.42 1.42
C SER A 157 -10.81 6.89 2.52
N SER A 158 -10.44 7.74 3.47
CA SER A 158 -9.61 7.32 4.61
C SER A 158 -10.34 6.31 5.50
N ILE A 159 -9.56 5.51 6.22
CA ILE A 159 -10.08 4.51 7.17
C ILE A 159 -10.97 5.15 8.24
N ASP A 160 -11.87 4.35 8.82
CA ASP A 160 -12.88 4.81 9.80
C ASP A 160 -12.27 5.52 11.02
N ASN A 161 -11.13 5.01 11.49
CA ASN A 161 -10.43 5.55 12.65
C ASN A 161 -9.13 6.29 12.29
N ALA A 162 -9.09 6.95 11.14
CA ALA A 162 -7.93 7.70 10.67
C ALA A 162 -7.36 8.68 11.72
N GLY A 163 -8.23 9.34 12.49
CA GLY A 163 -7.82 10.29 13.52
C GLY A 163 -6.92 9.68 14.60
N GLU A 164 -7.15 8.42 14.99
CA GLU A 164 -6.32 7.71 15.97
C GLU A 164 -4.93 7.44 15.41
N VAL A 165 -4.84 6.95 14.16
CA VAL A 165 -3.56 6.71 13.48
C VAL A 165 -2.81 8.03 13.27
N GLN A 166 -3.50 9.08 12.81
CA GLN A 166 -2.92 10.40 12.60
C GLN A 166 -2.33 10.97 13.90
N ALA A 167 -3.01 10.79 15.04
CA ALA A 167 -2.50 11.21 16.34
C ALA A 167 -1.20 10.48 16.70
N LEU A 168 -1.15 9.15 16.50
CA LEU A 168 0.07 8.36 16.71
C LEU A 168 1.21 8.83 15.81
N LEU A 169 0.98 9.00 14.51
CA LEU A 169 2.02 9.44 13.58
C LEU A 169 2.53 10.84 13.91
N ASN A 170 1.63 11.76 14.27
CA ASN A 170 2.01 13.12 14.67
C ASN A 170 2.81 13.15 15.99
N SER A 171 2.60 12.20 16.91
CA SER A 171 3.41 12.10 18.14
C SER A 171 4.86 11.72 17.86
N ALA A 172 5.15 11.14 16.69
CA ALA A 172 6.48 10.73 16.22
C ALA A 172 6.93 11.50 14.97
N ALA A 173 6.41 12.70 14.76
CA ALA A 173 6.64 13.50 13.54
C ALA A 173 8.09 13.97 13.34
N ASP A 174 8.94 13.79 14.34
CA ASP A 174 10.39 14.00 14.25
C ASP A 174 11.11 12.91 13.44
N LYS A 175 10.51 11.74 13.29
CA LYS A 175 11.04 10.57 12.56
C LYS A 175 10.14 10.05 11.45
N VAL A 176 8.84 10.28 11.48
CA VAL A 176 7.92 9.90 10.40
C VAL A 176 8.05 10.89 9.25
N LEU A 177 8.56 10.44 8.11
CA LEU A 177 8.76 11.29 6.93
C LEU A 177 7.43 11.58 6.23
N LEU A 178 6.68 10.52 5.93
CA LEU A 178 5.37 10.59 5.29
C LEU A 178 4.64 9.24 5.41
N ALA A 179 3.36 9.23 5.07
CA ALA A 179 2.58 8.01 4.83
C ALA A 179 2.23 7.91 3.34
N VAL A 180 2.17 6.68 2.81
CA VAL A 180 1.87 6.40 1.40
C VAL A 180 0.77 5.36 1.30
N ASN A 181 -0.16 5.55 0.37
CA ASN A 181 -1.25 4.62 0.11
C ASN A 181 -1.62 4.50 -1.38
N GLY A 182 -2.36 3.46 -1.73
CA GLY A 182 -3.07 3.27 -2.99
C GLY A 182 -4.56 3.54 -2.85
N HIS A 183 -5.39 2.57 -3.28
CA HIS A 183 -6.83 2.48 -3.05
C HIS A 183 -7.71 3.55 -3.75
N THR A 184 -7.29 4.79 -3.77
CA THR A 184 -8.12 5.90 -4.26
C THR A 184 -8.02 6.12 -5.77
N HIS A 185 -7.06 5.49 -6.43
CA HIS A 185 -6.79 5.64 -7.88
C HIS A 185 -6.63 7.10 -8.31
N ILE A 186 -5.99 7.91 -7.49
CA ILE A 186 -5.71 9.33 -7.77
C ILE A 186 -4.32 9.72 -7.30
N ASP A 187 -3.74 10.71 -7.94
CA ASP A 187 -2.59 11.45 -7.40
C ASP A 187 -3.09 12.53 -6.46
N HIS A 188 -2.80 12.39 -5.17
CA HIS A 188 -3.23 13.35 -4.16
C HIS A 188 -2.25 13.42 -3.00
N VAL A 189 -2.13 14.58 -2.42
CA VAL A 189 -1.37 14.79 -1.18
C VAL A 189 -2.28 15.48 -0.15
N ALA A 190 -2.54 14.79 0.94
CA ALA A 190 -3.15 15.37 2.13
C ALA A 190 -2.07 15.72 3.16
N ARG A 191 -2.36 16.67 4.05
CA ARG A 191 -1.50 17.01 5.18
C ARG A 191 -2.32 17.13 6.45
N VAL A 192 -1.91 16.38 7.48
CA VAL A 192 -2.53 16.45 8.80
C VAL A 192 -1.44 16.66 9.84
N GLY A 193 -1.49 17.78 10.52
CA GLY A 193 -0.42 18.17 11.43
C GLY A 193 0.91 18.37 10.69
N LYS A 194 1.92 17.61 11.08
CA LYS A 194 3.26 17.65 10.49
C LYS A 194 3.50 16.59 9.43
N ILE A 195 2.58 15.65 9.25
CA ILE A 195 2.73 14.50 8.37
C ILE A 195 2.04 14.78 7.02
N SER A 196 2.73 14.43 5.93
CA SER A 196 2.17 14.36 4.59
C SER A 196 1.71 12.94 4.28
N TYR A 197 0.60 12.82 3.56
CA TYR A 197 -0.02 11.56 3.15
C TYR A 197 -0.13 11.57 1.63
N LEU A 198 0.61 10.69 0.97
CA LEU A 198 0.71 10.60 -0.48
C LEU A 198 -0.18 9.46 -0.98
N HIS A 199 -1.14 9.80 -1.83
CA HIS A 199 -1.92 8.83 -2.57
C HIS A 199 -1.25 8.59 -3.92
N VAL A 200 -0.91 7.34 -4.19
CA VAL A 200 -0.30 6.90 -5.45
C VAL A 200 -1.41 6.48 -6.40
N ASN A 201 -1.37 6.98 -7.62
CA ASN A 201 -2.35 6.63 -8.64
C ASN A 201 -2.26 5.16 -9.03
N SER A 202 -3.38 4.60 -9.48
CA SER A 202 -3.54 3.21 -9.86
C SER A 202 -2.71 2.83 -11.10
N ALA A 203 -2.18 1.62 -11.10
CA ALA A 203 -1.63 0.99 -12.31
C ALA A 203 -2.73 0.49 -13.27
N SER A 204 -3.99 0.43 -12.83
CA SER A 204 -5.14 0.07 -13.65
C SER A 204 -5.93 1.30 -14.09
N TYR A 205 -6.74 1.16 -15.15
CA TYR A 205 -7.72 2.18 -15.52
C TYR A 205 -9.10 1.95 -14.88
N LYS A 206 -9.29 0.84 -14.16
CA LYS A 206 -10.55 0.55 -13.46
C LYS A 206 -10.72 1.50 -12.30
N TRP A 207 -11.94 2.04 -12.16
CA TRP A 207 -12.34 2.99 -11.11
C TRP A 207 -11.50 4.26 -11.01
N VAL A 208 -10.63 4.52 -12.02
CA VAL A 208 -9.85 5.76 -12.07
C VAL A 208 -10.80 6.96 -12.08
N GLY A 209 -10.51 7.87 -11.19
CA GLY A 209 -11.32 9.07 -11.03
C GLY A 209 -12.63 8.84 -10.29
N GLY A 210 -13.17 7.66 -10.10
CA GLY A 210 -14.39 7.43 -9.36
C GLY A 210 -15.34 8.64 -9.37
N SER A 211 -15.58 9.27 -8.22
CA SER A 211 -16.26 10.57 -8.07
C SER A 211 -15.43 11.77 -8.56
N TYR A 212 -14.13 11.59 -8.80
CA TYR A 212 -13.21 12.60 -9.36
C TYR A 212 -13.08 12.51 -10.88
N ARG A 213 -13.83 11.61 -11.52
CA ARG A 213 -13.88 11.43 -12.97
C ARG A 213 -14.19 12.75 -13.67
N ASN A 214 -13.35 13.13 -14.63
CA ASN A 214 -13.52 14.35 -15.42
C ASN A 214 -12.96 14.18 -16.82
N LYS A 215 -12.99 15.24 -17.64
CA LYS A 215 -12.49 15.20 -19.04
C LYS A 215 -11.01 14.85 -19.14
N SER A 216 -10.20 15.16 -18.13
CA SER A 216 -8.76 14.87 -18.11
C SER A 216 -8.47 13.44 -17.67
N TYR A 217 -9.40 12.80 -16.96
CA TYR A 217 -9.29 11.42 -16.46
C TYR A 217 -10.56 10.63 -16.81
N PRO A 218 -10.83 10.40 -18.09
CA PRO A 218 -11.92 9.50 -18.50
C PRO A 218 -11.53 8.06 -18.17
N ALA A 219 -12.49 7.23 -17.72
CA ALA A 219 -12.26 5.86 -17.25
C ALA A 219 -11.61 4.90 -18.27
N GLU A 220 -11.51 5.32 -19.52
CA GLU A 220 -11.08 4.46 -20.62
C GLU A 220 -9.67 4.79 -21.17
N VAL A 221 -9.02 5.79 -20.58
CA VAL A 221 -7.73 6.31 -21.11
C VAL A 221 -6.64 6.14 -20.06
N HIS A 222 -6.06 4.96 -20.00
CA HIS A 222 -4.77 4.79 -19.28
C HIS A 222 -4.06 3.50 -19.70
#